data_e6768542f015a7c004ef8930cdd4ed39
#
_entry.id   e6768542f015a7c004ef8930cdd4ed39
#
_cell.length_a   1.000
_cell.length_b   1.000
_cell.length_c   1.000
_cell.angle_alpha   90.00
_cell.angle_beta   90.00
_cell.angle_gamma   90.00
#
_symmetry.space_group_name_H-M   'P 1'
#
loop_
_entity.id
_entity.type
_entity.pdbx_description
1 polymer ?
#
loop_
_entity_poly.entity_id
_entity_poly.type
_entity_poly.pdbx_seq_one_letter_code
_entity_poly.pdbx_strand_id
1 'polypeptide(L)'
;MEEVSSMVFGVWFLIGAALVFWMQAGFAMVETGFTRAKNAGNILMKNLMDFCIGTVVFIAIGFGLLLGEDMVGLIGKPGFDIFTNYQNFDWSNFVFNLVFCATTATIVSGAMAERTKFLSYCIYSGVISAVIYPIEAHWIWGGGWLAQVGFHDFAGSTAIHMVGGISALIGAKLLGPRIGKFVKDKDGRVTKVNAFPGHNLPIGALGVFILWLGWYGFNGAAAVSIEELGSIFVTTTIAPAIATVVCMVFTWIKYGKPDVSMCLNASLAGLVAITASCDVTDAFGSIVIGAVAGLLVVFGVWFLDNKLHIDDPVGAVAVHCLNGVWGTIAVGLFATDTAPAFARGVAGGANQIAAKGLFYGGGFKQMGLQLLGFAAVAAWTAVTITITFLVIKALVDLRATEEEEIIGLDATEHGLPSAYAGFSLMDISNTMMMDANENTDLGVSEYEEASEIQRNAAVAVAAAPIASVTGIYKVVIVTKLSRYEKLRKALNDLGVTGMTMTQVMGCGIQKGAGERYRGVELDATLLPKVKIEVVVSKIPVADVIDTVKRTLYTGHIGDGKIFVYNVEQVVKVRTGEEGFAALQDVE
;
A
#
# COMPACT_ATOMS: atom_id res chain seq x y z
N MET A 1 -37.90 -29.26 -4.09
CA MET A 1 -37.22 -28.42 -3.08
C MET A 1 -35.71 -28.37 -3.32
N GLU A 2 -35.06 -29.48 -3.61
CA GLU A 2 -33.61 -29.52 -3.91
C GLU A 2 -33.22 -28.67 -5.13
N GLU A 3 -34.00 -28.73 -6.20
CA GLU A 3 -33.77 -27.93 -7.41
C GLU A 3 -33.87 -26.43 -7.13
N VAL A 4 -34.88 -26.01 -6.37
CA VAL A 4 -35.03 -24.59 -5.96
C VAL A 4 -33.86 -24.16 -5.07
N SER A 5 -33.43 -25.00 -4.14
CA SER A 5 -32.28 -24.73 -3.29
C SER A 5 -30.99 -24.57 -4.12
N SER A 6 -30.74 -25.46 -5.07
CA SER A 6 -29.60 -25.37 -5.97
C SER A 6 -29.59 -24.10 -6.79
N MET A 7 -30.77 -23.69 -7.32
CA MET A 7 -30.89 -22.42 -8.06
C MET A 7 -30.60 -21.20 -7.17
N VAL A 8 -31.13 -21.16 -5.95
CA VAL A 8 -30.89 -20.05 -5.01
C VAL A 8 -29.42 -19.93 -4.64
N PHE A 9 -28.75 -21.03 -4.32
CA PHE A 9 -27.33 -21.02 -4.00
C PHE A 9 -26.45 -20.73 -5.23
N GLY A 10 -26.86 -21.12 -6.42
CA GLY A 10 -26.20 -20.72 -7.67
C GLY A 10 -26.24 -19.18 -7.89
N VAL A 11 -27.38 -18.55 -7.63
CA VAL A 11 -27.51 -17.09 -7.68
C VAL A 11 -26.68 -16.42 -6.57
N TRP A 12 -26.74 -16.98 -5.35
CA TRP A 12 -25.96 -16.49 -4.22
C TRP A 12 -24.45 -16.55 -4.50
N PHE A 13 -23.95 -17.60 -5.13
CA PHE A 13 -22.55 -17.76 -5.51
C PHE A 13 -22.08 -16.62 -6.43
N LEU A 14 -22.89 -16.25 -7.43
CA LEU A 14 -22.58 -15.11 -8.31
C LEU A 14 -22.66 -13.76 -7.59
N ILE A 15 -23.62 -13.59 -6.68
CA ILE A 15 -23.69 -12.40 -5.82
C ILE A 15 -22.43 -12.33 -4.95
N GLY A 16 -21.97 -13.45 -4.38
CA GLY A 16 -20.73 -13.55 -3.65
C GLY A 16 -19.51 -13.15 -4.48
N ALA A 17 -19.42 -13.62 -5.73
CA ALA A 17 -18.37 -13.20 -6.65
C ALA A 17 -18.39 -11.69 -6.90
N ALA A 18 -19.59 -11.09 -7.08
CA ALA A 18 -19.74 -9.64 -7.25
C ALA A 18 -19.34 -8.87 -5.98
N LEU A 19 -19.66 -9.38 -4.78
CA LEU A 19 -19.22 -8.80 -3.51
C LEU A 19 -17.69 -8.83 -3.37
N VAL A 20 -17.03 -9.92 -3.77
CA VAL A 20 -15.56 -10.02 -3.76
C VAL A 20 -14.94 -9.09 -4.81
N PHE A 21 -15.53 -8.97 -6.00
CA PHE A 21 -15.10 -7.95 -6.97
C PHE A 21 -15.15 -6.54 -6.36
N TRP A 22 -16.22 -6.22 -5.63
CA TRP A 22 -16.37 -4.94 -4.96
C TRP A 22 -15.27 -4.67 -3.92
N MET A 23 -14.64 -5.71 -3.38
CA MET A 23 -13.49 -5.58 -2.47
C MET A 23 -12.28 -4.92 -3.15
N GLN A 24 -12.17 -4.93 -4.49
CA GLN A 24 -11.11 -4.19 -5.18
C GLN A 24 -11.20 -2.68 -4.90
N ALA A 25 -12.43 -2.14 -4.85
CA ALA A 25 -12.63 -0.76 -4.42
C ALA A 25 -12.24 -0.55 -2.94
N GLY A 26 -12.53 -1.52 -2.09
CA GLY A 26 -12.13 -1.52 -0.68
C GLY A 26 -10.61 -1.47 -0.49
N PHE A 27 -9.86 -2.34 -1.17
CA PHE A 27 -8.40 -2.33 -1.17
C PHE A 27 -7.84 -1.01 -1.69
N ALA A 28 -8.34 -0.53 -2.83
CA ALA A 28 -7.92 0.75 -3.39
C ALA A 28 -8.10 1.91 -2.40
N MET A 29 -9.21 1.93 -1.63
CA MET A 29 -9.48 2.96 -0.63
C MET A 29 -8.59 2.81 0.61
N VAL A 30 -8.36 1.59 1.12
CA VAL A 30 -7.46 1.34 2.25
C VAL A 30 -6.03 1.77 1.89
N GLU A 31 -5.51 1.29 0.77
CA GLU A 31 -4.16 1.58 0.33
C GLU A 31 -3.96 3.08 0.09
N THR A 32 -4.90 3.73 -0.63
CA THR A 32 -4.86 5.16 -0.89
C THR A 32 -4.91 5.95 0.41
N GLY A 33 -5.81 5.60 1.32
CA GLY A 33 -5.99 6.31 2.58
C GLY A 33 -4.78 6.24 3.52
N PHE A 34 -4.06 5.10 3.53
CA PHE A 34 -2.92 4.85 4.43
C PHE A 34 -1.56 5.25 3.84
N THR A 35 -1.53 5.73 2.62
CA THR A 35 -0.32 6.21 1.94
C THR A 35 -0.33 7.72 1.76
N ARG A 36 0.76 8.29 1.20
CA ARG A 36 0.86 9.73 0.95
C ARG A 36 0.12 10.13 -0.33
N ALA A 37 -0.53 11.31 -0.30
CA ALA A 37 -1.40 11.84 -1.36
C ALA A 37 -0.76 11.84 -2.77
N LYS A 38 0.55 12.06 -2.84
CA LYS A 38 1.33 12.11 -4.09
C LYS A 38 1.44 10.78 -4.86
N ASN A 39 0.85 9.70 -4.31
CA ASN A 39 0.83 8.39 -4.93
C ASN A 39 -0.60 7.81 -5.06
N ALA A 40 -1.62 8.64 -4.78
CA ALA A 40 -3.00 8.16 -4.74
C ALA A 40 -3.48 7.66 -6.11
N GLY A 41 -3.19 8.38 -7.18
CA GLY A 41 -3.52 7.99 -8.55
C GLY A 41 -2.79 6.72 -9.00
N ASN A 42 -1.51 6.60 -8.66
CA ASN A 42 -0.72 5.39 -8.92
C ASN A 42 -1.30 4.17 -8.23
N ILE A 43 -1.74 4.30 -6.97
CA ILE A 43 -2.36 3.22 -6.20
C ILE A 43 -3.70 2.80 -6.82
N LEU A 44 -4.55 3.75 -7.18
CA LEU A 44 -5.81 3.46 -7.85
C LEU A 44 -5.59 2.72 -9.18
N MET A 45 -4.60 3.17 -9.97
CA MET A 45 -4.25 2.53 -11.24
C MET A 45 -3.72 1.11 -11.02
N LYS A 46 -2.89 0.87 -10.00
CA LYS A 46 -2.40 -0.47 -9.63
C LYS A 46 -3.55 -1.41 -9.30
N ASN A 47 -4.45 -1.00 -8.42
CA ASN A 47 -5.59 -1.84 -8.00
C ASN A 47 -6.53 -2.17 -9.19
N LEU A 48 -6.75 -1.21 -10.11
CA LEU A 48 -7.51 -1.49 -11.33
C LEU A 48 -6.77 -2.50 -12.22
N MET A 49 -5.46 -2.34 -12.39
CA MET A 49 -4.67 -3.22 -13.25
C MET A 49 -4.50 -4.62 -12.67
N ASP A 50 -4.48 -4.82 -11.36
CA ASP A 50 -4.51 -6.15 -10.76
C ASP A 50 -5.67 -6.98 -11.28
N PHE A 51 -6.86 -6.42 -11.24
CA PHE A 51 -8.03 -7.11 -11.72
C PHE A 51 -7.99 -7.31 -13.23
N CYS A 52 -7.62 -6.29 -14.01
CA CYS A 52 -7.60 -6.36 -15.47
C CYS A 52 -6.52 -7.32 -15.99
N ILE A 53 -5.29 -7.20 -15.50
CA ILE A 53 -4.17 -8.09 -15.88
C ILE A 53 -4.45 -9.50 -15.38
N GLY A 54 -4.88 -9.62 -14.10
CA GLY A 54 -5.29 -10.90 -13.52
C GLY A 54 -6.32 -11.61 -14.40
N THR A 55 -7.37 -10.91 -14.85
CA THR A 55 -8.39 -11.46 -15.75
C THR A 55 -7.77 -12.00 -17.04
N VAL A 56 -6.92 -11.22 -17.70
CA VAL A 56 -6.32 -11.61 -18.99
C VAL A 56 -5.46 -12.87 -18.84
N VAL A 57 -4.59 -12.93 -17.84
CA VAL A 57 -3.70 -14.09 -17.66
C VAL A 57 -4.44 -15.30 -17.06
N PHE A 58 -5.47 -15.07 -16.25
CA PHE A 58 -6.28 -16.14 -15.69
C PHE A 58 -7.13 -16.85 -16.75
N ILE A 59 -7.70 -16.08 -17.70
CA ILE A 59 -8.33 -16.64 -18.90
C ILE A 59 -7.34 -17.50 -19.70
N ALA A 60 -6.12 -17.00 -19.87
CA ALA A 60 -5.14 -17.63 -20.74
C ALA A 60 -4.58 -18.93 -20.15
N ILE A 61 -4.32 -18.97 -18.83
CA ILE A 61 -3.62 -20.11 -18.21
C ILE A 61 -4.09 -20.39 -16.78
N GLY A 62 -4.38 -19.35 -15.96
CA GLY A 62 -4.59 -19.51 -14.52
C GLY A 62 -5.78 -20.40 -14.17
N PHE A 63 -6.92 -20.25 -14.85
CA PHE A 63 -8.11 -21.05 -14.58
C PHE A 63 -7.89 -22.54 -14.82
N GLY A 64 -7.23 -22.90 -15.93
CA GLY A 64 -6.91 -24.28 -16.23
C GLY A 64 -5.93 -24.89 -15.22
N LEU A 65 -4.92 -24.13 -14.78
CA LEU A 65 -3.98 -24.59 -13.75
C LEU A 65 -4.68 -24.80 -12.39
N LEU A 66 -5.72 -24.00 -12.07
CA LEU A 66 -6.44 -24.09 -10.81
C LEU A 66 -7.50 -25.19 -10.83
N LEU A 67 -8.42 -25.19 -11.80
CA LEU A 67 -9.63 -26.03 -11.82
C LEU A 67 -9.68 -27.02 -13.00
N GLY A 68 -8.63 -27.11 -13.81
CA GLY A 68 -8.52 -28.15 -14.81
C GLY A 68 -8.42 -29.56 -14.19
N GLU A 69 -8.58 -30.60 -15.01
CA GLU A 69 -8.40 -32.00 -14.61
C GLU A 69 -7.07 -32.18 -13.85
N ASP A 70 -7.14 -32.78 -12.66
CA ASP A 70 -5.96 -32.94 -11.80
C ASP A 70 -4.84 -33.73 -12.49
N MET A 71 -3.65 -33.17 -12.49
CA MET A 71 -2.41 -33.83 -12.94
C MET A 71 -1.52 -34.13 -11.74
N VAL A 72 -1.58 -35.37 -11.32
CA VAL A 72 -0.74 -35.98 -10.26
C VAL A 72 -0.81 -35.23 -8.90
N GLY A 73 -1.89 -34.56 -8.62
CA GLY A 73 -2.13 -33.82 -7.39
C GLY A 73 -1.43 -32.45 -7.33
N LEU A 74 -0.76 -32.02 -8.38
CA LEU A 74 0.10 -30.84 -8.35
C LEU A 74 -0.43 -29.63 -9.12
N ILE A 75 -1.05 -29.85 -10.28
CA ILE A 75 -1.59 -28.79 -11.13
C ILE A 75 -2.84 -29.29 -11.85
N GLY A 76 -3.75 -28.37 -12.16
CA GLY A 76 -4.80 -28.63 -13.13
C GLY A 76 -4.23 -28.64 -14.56
N LYS A 77 -4.82 -29.43 -15.43
CA LYS A 77 -4.49 -29.47 -16.85
C LYS A 77 -4.89 -28.15 -17.51
N PRO A 78 -3.94 -27.41 -18.08
CA PRO A 78 -4.28 -26.19 -18.81
C PRO A 78 -5.26 -26.49 -19.94
N GLY A 79 -6.31 -25.68 -20.06
CA GLY A 79 -7.35 -25.84 -21.07
C GLY A 79 -7.84 -24.47 -21.53
N PHE A 80 -8.41 -24.45 -22.75
CA PHE A 80 -8.98 -23.26 -23.34
C PHE A 80 -10.50 -23.40 -23.53
N ASP A 81 -11.17 -24.11 -22.62
CA ASP A 81 -12.58 -24.46 -22.72
C ASP A 81 -13.50 -23.22 -22.79
N ILE A 82 -13.07 -22.12 -22.19
CA ILE A 82 -13.76 -20.84 -22.35
C ILE A 82 -13.90 -20.40 -23.82
N PHE A 83 -13.00 -20.82 -24.69
CA PHE A 83 -13.02 -20.50 -26.11
C PHE A 83 -13.53 -21.66 -26.98
N THR A 84 -13.30 -22.91 -26.55
CA THR A 84 -13.55 -24.12 -27.36
C THR A 84 -14.83 -24.82 -26.97
N ASN A 85 -15.33 -24.65 -25.75
CA ASN A 85 -16.53 -25.29 -25.21
C ASN A 85 -17.37 -24.31 -24.36
N TYR A 86 -17.60 -23.11 -24.85
CA TYR A 86 -18.24 -22.02 -24.10
C TYR A 86 -19.62 -22.38 -23.55
N GLN A 87 -20.40 -23.20 -24.26
CA GLN A 87 -21.75 -23.60 -23.84
C GLN A 87 -21.75 -24.45 -22.56
N ASN A 88 -20.69 -25.23 -22.33
CA ASN A 88 -20.56 -26.12 -21.17
C ASN A 88 -19.44 -25.64 -20.22
N PHE A 89 -18.95 -24.41 -20.42
CA PHE A 89 -17.92 -23.83 -19.57
C PHE A 89 -18.49 -23.49 -18.19
N ASP A 90 -17.72 -23.70 -17.13
CA ASP A 90 -18.14 -23.38 -15.76
C ASP A 90 -17.92 -21.89 -15.46
N TRP A 91 -18.82 -21.07 -15.94
CA TRP A 91 -18.73 -19.61 -15.85
C TRP A 91 -18.74 -19.10 -14.42
N SER A 92 -19.53 -19.70 -13.56
CA SER A 92 -19.66 -19.27 -12.16
C SER A 92 -18.38 -19.50 -11.38
N ASN A 93 -17.79 -20.69 -11.50
CA ASN A 93 -16.50 -20.98 -10.88
C ASN A 93 -15.37 -20.15 -11.49
N PHE A 94 -15.42 -19.88 -12.79
CA PHE A 94 -14.44 -18.99 -13.41
C PHE A 94 -14.44 -17.59 -12.76
N VAL A 95 -15.61 -16.94 -12.69
CA VAL A 95 -15.71 -15.58 -12.14
C VAL A 95 -15.36 -15.55 -10.66
N PHE A 96 -15.81 -16.53 -9.88
CA PHE A 96 -15.52 -16.59 -8.45
C PHE A 96 -14.03 -16.80 -8.17
N ASN A 97 -13.37 -17.72 -8.85
CA ASN A 97 -11.94 -17.96 -8.66
C ASN A 97 -11.07 -16.83 -9.24
N LEU A 98 -11.55 -16.12 -10.28
CA LEU A 98 -10.89 -14.93 -10.80
C LEU A 98 -10.79 -13.82 -9.75
N VAL A 99 -11.88 -13.52 -9.05
CA VAL A 99 -11.87 -12.44 -8.03
C VAL A 99 -11.01 -12.82 -6.82
N PHE A 100 -10.85 -14.09 -6.50
CA PHE A 100 -9.94 -14.59 -5.48
C PHE A 100 -8.47 -14.46 -5.92
N CYS A 101 -8.19 -14.83 -7.16
CA CYS A 101 -6.87 -14.66 -7.79
C CYS A 101 -6.42 -13.19 -7.75
N ALA A 102 -7.29 -12.28 -8.19
CA ALA A 102 -7.01 -10.86 -8.17
C ALA A 102 -6.72 -10.34 -6.74
N THR A 103 -7.48 -10.81 -5.74
CA THR A 103 -7.25 -10.42 -4.34
C THR A 103 -5.85 -10.80 -3.86
N THR A 104 -5.35 -11.99 -4.22
CA THR A 104 -4.00 -12.43 -3.85
C THR A 104 -2.91 -11.50 -4.37
N ALA A 105 -3.02 -11.02 -5.62
CA ALA A 105 -2.08 -10.08 -6.22
C ALA A 105 -2.19 -8.69 -5.59
N THR A 106 -3.41 -8.22 -5.31
CA THR A 106 -3.68 -6.90 -4.72
C THR A 106 -3.04 -6.74 -3.32
N ILE A 107 -3.02 -7.78 -2.49
CA ILE A 107 -2.40 -7.75 -1.15
C ILE A 107 -0.94 -7.29 -1.20
N VAL A 108 -0.21 -7.63 -2.25
CA VAL A 108 1.21 -7.28 -2.39
C VAL A 108 1.41 -5.78 -2.64
N SER A 109 0.43 -5.13 -3.29
CA SER A 109 0.47 -3.71 -3.63
C SER A 109 0.74 -2.82 -2.43
N GLY A 110 0.01 -3.02 -1.34
CA GLY A 110 0.06 -2.18 -0.15
C GLY A 110 1.43 -2.13 0.52
N ALA A 111 2.08 -3.29 0.67
CA ALA A 111 3.42 -3.37 1.29
C ALA A 111 4.52 -2.75 0.43
N MET A 112 4.33 -2.69 -0.88
CA MET A 112 5.28 -2.15 -1.85
C MET A 112 4.91 -0.74 -2.33
N ALA A 113 3.86 -0.14 -1.80
CA ALA A 113 3.34 1.16 -2.20
C ALA A 113 4.39 2.29 -2.09
N GLU A 114 4.19 3.34 -2.87
CA GLU A 114 4.94 4.59 -2.92
C GLU A 114 6.36 4.54 -3.55
N ARG A 115 6.90 3.35 -3.86
CA ARG A 115 8.28 3.21 -4.35
C ARG A 115 8.50 2.10 -5.39
N THR A 116 7.44 1.40 -5.80
CA THR A 116 7.53 0.34 -6.83
C THR A 116 7.21 0.91 -8.20
N LYS A 117 8.06 0.63 -9.20
CA LYS A 117 7.77 0.96 -10.60
C LYS A 117 6.47 0.31 -11.06
N PHE A 118 5.65 1.05 -11.80
CA PHE A 118 4.35 0.57 -12.29
C PHE A 118 4.49 -0.65 -13.21
N LEU A 119 5.47 -0.63 -14.12
CA LEU A 119 5.73 -1.78 -15.00
C LEU A 119 6.07 -3.05 -14.20
N SER A 120 6.92 -2.92 -13.20
CA SER A 120 7.32 -4.04 -12.34
C SER A 120 6.14 -4.61 -11.56
N TYR A 121 5.24 -3.72 -11.14
CA TYR A 121 3.96 -4.07 -10.54
C TYR A 121 3.11 -4.91 -11.49
N CYS A 122 2.89 -4.47 -12.71
CA CYS A 122 2.10 -5.19 -13.71
C CYS A 122 2.65 -6.59 -14.00
N ILE A 123 3.99 -6.72 -14.04
CA ILE A 123 4.63 -8.02 -14.31
C ILE A 123 4.40 -9.00 -13.14
N TYR A 124 4.68 -8.60 -11.89
CA TYR A 124 4.52 -9.54 -10.79
C TYR A 124 3.05 -9.89 -10.51
N SER A 125 2.12 -8.95 -10.67
CA SER A 125 0.68 -9.21 -10.58
C SER A 125 0.26 -10.26 -11.62
N GLY A 126 0.74 -10.11 -12.85
CA GLY A 126 0.51 -11.10 -13.90
C GLY A 126 1.08 -12.49 -13.57
N VAL A 127 2.30 -12.57 -13.01
CA VAL A 127 2.93 -13.86 -12.65
C VAL A 127 2.20 -14.52 -11.47
N ILE A 128 1.81 -13.75 -10.46
CA ILE A 128 1.01 -14.27 -9.33
C ILE A 128 -0.29 -14.87 -9.87
N SER A 129 -0.99 -14.14 -10.72
CA SER A 129 -2.30 -14.55 -11.24
C SER A 129 -2.24 -15.66 -12.28
N ALA A 130 -1.12 -15.79 -13.02
CA ALA A 130 -0.96 -16.82 -14.04
C ALA A 130 -0.49 -18.16 -13.45
N VAL A 131 0.39 -18.14 -12.44
CA VAL A 131 1.17 -19.33 -12.05
C VAL A 131 1.20 -19.54 -10.54
N ILE A 132 1.60 -18.52 -9.75
CA ILE A 132 1.91 -18.74 -8.33
C ILE A 132 0.66 -19.15 -7.56
N TYR A 133 -0.38 -18.33 -7.62
CA TYR A 133 -1.66 -18.59 -6.98
C TYR A 133 -2.39 -19.79 -7.59
N PRO A 134 -2.58 -19.93 -8.92
CA PRO A 134 -3.35 -21.03 -9.44
C PRO A 134 -2.82 -22.43 -9.10
N ILE A 135 -1.50 -22.59 -9.02
CA ILE A 135 -0.88 -23.89 -8.73
C ILE A 135 -1.09 -24.28 -7.27
N GLU A 136 -0.82 -23.38 -6.32
CA GLU A 136 -1.01 -23.73 -4.91
C GLU A 136 -2.50 -23.82 -4.51
N ALA A 137 -3.35 -23.00 -5.12
CA ALA A 137 -4.79 -23.08 -4.94
C ALA A 137 -5.38 -24.37 -5.53
N HIS A 138 -4.79 -24.94 -6.60
CA HIS A 138 -5.13 -26.27 -7.09
C HIS A 138 -4.90 -27.34 -6.02
N TRP A 139 -3.80 -27.25 -5.26
CA TRP A 139 -3.54 -28.21 -4.18
C TRP A 139 -4.66 -28.24 -3.15
N ILE A 140 -5.34 -27.10 -2.93
CA ILE A 140 -6.35 -26.89 -1.88
C ILE A 140 -7.77 -27.09 -2.42
N TRP A 141 -8.09 -26.49 -3.58
CA TRP A 141 -9.46 -26.42 -4.11
C TRP A 141 -9.65 -27.14 -5.45
N GLY A 142 -8.58 -27.34 -6.21
CA GLY A 142 -8.61 -28.00 -7.52
C GLY A 142 -8.58 -29.54 -7.47
N GLY A 143 -8.71 -30.15 -6.29
CA GLY A 143 -8.60 -31.59 -6.12
C GLY A 143 -7.17 -32.10 -5.94
N GLY A 144 -6.20 -31.20 -5.79
CA GLY A 144 -4.80 -31.55 -5.62
C GLY A 144 -4.48 -32.23 -4.27
N TRP A 145 -3.20 -32.51 -4.03
CA TRP A 145 -2.73 -33.38 -2.97
C TRP A 145 -3.06 -32.91 -1.54
N LEU A 146 -3.13 -31.59 -1.28
CA LEU A 146 -3.51 -31.09 0.05
C LEU A 146 -4.99 -31.37 0.35
N ALA A 147 -5.87 -31.18 -0.63
CA ALA A 147 -7.27 -31.57 -0.50
C ALA A 147 -7.40 -33.07 -0.20
N GLN A 148 -6.66 -33.92 -0.94
CA GLN A 148 -6.72 -35.36 -0.81
C GLN A 148 -6.28 -35.86 0.58
N VAL A 149 -5.38 -35.17 1.27
CA VAL A 149 -4.97 -35.55 2.64
C VAL A 149 -5.87 -34.94 3.72
N GLY A 150 -6.81 -34.04 3.37
CA GLY A 150 -7.75 -33.41 4.31
C GLY A 150 -7.22 -32.12 4.95
N PHE A 151 -6.32 -31.41 4.28
CA PHE A 151 -6.01 -30.01 4.59
C PHE A 151 -7.27 -29.17 4.36
N HIS A 152 -7.56 -28.23 5.26
CA HIS A 152 -8.76 -27.41 5.18
C HIS A 152 -8.42 -25.94 5.15
N ASP A 153 -8.92 -25.25 4.14
CA ASP A 153 -8.93 -23.80 4.00
C ASP A 153 -10.18 -23.43 3.20
N PHE A 154 -11.25 -23.03 3.92
CA PHE A 154 -12.54 -22.83 3.29
C PHE A 154 -12.52 -21.69 2.26
N ALA A 155 -12.00 -20.53 2.66
CA ALA A 155 -12.07 -19.34 1.81
C ALA A 155 -10.72 -18.62 1.63
N GLY A 156 -9.57 -19.14 2.13
CA GLY A 156 -8.27 -18.67 1.69
C GLY A 156 -7.43 -17.92 2.71
N SER A 157 -7.50 -18.23 4.03
CA SER A 157 -6.46 -17.73 4.95
C SER A 157 -5.06 -18.13 4.47
N THR A 158 -4.92 -19.36 3.94
CA THR A 158 -3.67 -19.88 3.37
C THR A 158 -3.52 -19.46 1.92
N ALA A 159 -4.43 -19.90 1.05
CA ALA A 159 -4.31 -19.77 -0.40
C ALA A 159 -4.27 -18.33 -0.90
N ILE A 160 -4.90 -17.39 -0.21
CA ILE A 160 -4.99 -16.00 -0.63
C ILE A 160 -4.16 -15.11 0.27
N HIS A 161 -4.49 -15.10 1.56
CA HIS A 161 -3.93 -14.12 2.48
C HIS A 161 -2.49 -14.42 2.87
N MET A 162 -2.17 -15.65 3.19
CA MET A 162 -0.78 -16.03 3.47
C MET A 162 0.11 -15.91 2.23
N VAL A 163 -0.36 -16.34 1.07
CA VAL A 163 0.38 -16.23 -0.21
C VAL A 163 0.64 -14.78 -0.58
N GLY A 164 -0.41 -13.93 -0.58
CA GLY A 164 -0.26 -12.51 -0.80
C GLY A 164 0.63 -11.84 0.25
N GLY A 165 0.47 -12.21 1.52
CA GLY A 165 1.23 -11.67 2.64
C GLY A 165 2.72 -12.06 2.65
N ILE A 166 3.08 -13.30 2.30
CA ILE A 166 4.47 -13.73 2.10
C ILE A 166 5.09 -12.99 0.91
N SER A 167 4.33 -12.86 -0.18
CA SER A 167 4.77 -12.12 -1.36
C SER A 167 5.02 -10.64 -1.01
N ALA A 168 4.13 -10.03 -0.22
CA ALA A 168 4.28 -8.68 0.30
C ALA A 168 5.53 -8.51 1.18
N LEU A 169 5.79 -9.44 2.08
CA LEU A 169 6.96 -9.44 2.97
C LEU A 169 8.28 -9.50 2.17
N ILE A 170 8.38 -10.44 1.23
CA ILE A 170 9.56 -10.62 0.39
C ILE A 170 9.74 -9.42 -0.54
N GLY A 171 8.66 -8.94 -1.15
CA GLY A 171 8.67 -7.76 -2.00
C GLY A 171 9.13 -6.51 -1.26
N ALA A 172 8.55 -6.20 -0.10
CA ALA A 172 8.94 -5.06 0.73
C ALA A 172 10.41 -5.12 1.16
N LYS A 173 10.92 -6.33 1.48
CA LYS A 173 12.33 -6.53 1.85
C LYS A 173 13.29 -6.30 0.69
N LEU A 174 12.98 -6.83 -0.50
CA LEU A 174 13.83 -6.71 -1.70
C LEU A 174 13.80 -5.29 -2.28
N LEU A 175 12.67 -4.62 -2.17
CA LEU A 175 12.46 -3.23 -2.59
C LEU A 175 13.20 -2.24 -1.67
N GLY A 176 13.26 -2.55 -0.39
CA GLY A 176 13.79 -1.66 0.65
C GLY A 176 12.77 -0.63 1.16
N PRO A 177 13.12 0.11 2.23
CA PRO A 177 12.22 1.08 2.84
C PRO A 177 12.06 2.34 2.00
N ARG A 178 10.96 3.08 2.23
CA ARG A 178 10.76 4.44 1.73
C ARG A 178 11.87 5.36 2.24
N ILE A 179 12.22 6.35 1.42
CA ILE A 179 13.24 7.34 1.78
C ILE A 179 12.87 8.03 3.08
N GLY A 180 13.80 8.01 4.04
CA GLY A 180 13.61 8.61 5.36
C GLY A 180 12.81 7.78 6.37
N LYS A 181 12.31 6.57 6.03
CA LYS A 181 11.60 5.71 7.01
C LYS A 181 12.50 5.29 8.18
N PHE A 182 13.73 4.90 7.90
CA PHE A 182 14.70 4.48 8.92
C PHE A 182 15.93 5.39 8.90
N VAL A 183 16.20 6.06 10.01
CA VAL A 183 17.42 6.84 10.20
C VAL A 183 18.53 5.93 10.69
N LYS A 184 19.69 5.97 10.02
CA LYS A 184 20.84 5.13 10.34
C LYS A 184 22.01 6.00 10.84
N ASP A 185 22.79 5.45 11.77
CA ASP A 185 24.08 6.02 12.18
C ASP A 185 25.19 5.73 11.14
N LYS A 186 26.39 6.16 11.46
CA LYS A 186 27.59 5.96 10.60
C LYS A 186 27.95 4.48 10.43
N ASP A 187 27.53 3.63 11.37
CA ASP A 187 27.76 2.18 11.34
C ASP A 187 26.64 1.42 10.62
N GLY A 188 25.64 2.12 10.05
CA GLY A 188 24.50 1.54 9.34
C GLY A 188 23.39 1.00 10.25
N ARG A 189 23.46 1.20 11.58
CA ARG A 189 22.45 0.76 12.54
C ARG A 189 21.28 1.73 12.54
N VAL A 190 20.06 1.19 12.56
CA VAL A 190 18.86 2.02 12.67
C VAL A 190 18.76 2.61 14.07
N THR A 191 18.76 3.93 14.15
CA THR A 191 18.66 4.70 15.40
C THR A 191 17.28 5.27 15.64
N LYS A 192 16.49 5.47 14.55
CA LYS A 192 15.14 6.02 14.64
C LYS A 192 14.25 5.47 13.52
N VAL A 193 13.01 5.16 13.88
CA VAL A 193 11.93 4.81 12.94
C VAL A 193 10.99 6.01 12.83
N ASN A 194 10.83 6.55 11.64
CA ASN A 194 9.92 7.66 11.39
C ASN A 194 8.53 7.15 11.03
N ALA A 195 7.50 7.80 11.56
CA ALA A 195 6.11 7.56 11.15
C ALA A 195 5.81 8.29 9.84
N PHE A 196 5.14 7.60 8.91
CA PHE A 196 4.59 8.15 7.68
C PHE A 196 3.06 7.96 7.69
N PRO A 197 2.33 8.90 8.31
CA PRO A 197 0.88 8.80 8.39
C PRO A 197 0.24 8.78 7.00
N GLY A 198 -0.85 8.02 6.86
CA GLY A 198 -1.70 8.10 5.69
C GLY A 198 -2.35 9.47 5.56
N HIS A 199 -2.59 9.90 4.33
CA HIS A 199 -3.11 11.23 4.08
C HIS A 199 -4.63 11.35 4.27
N ASN A 200 -5.38 10.23 4.27
CA ASN A 200 -6.84 10.26 4.33
C ASN A 200 -7.42 9.03 5.07
N LEU A 201 -7.40 9.07 6.40
CA LEU A 201 -7.97 8.00 7.22
C LEU A 201 -9.48 7.75 6.97
N PRO A 202 -10.35 8.77 6.70
CA PRO A 202 -11.75 8.53 6.33
C PRO A 202 -11.91 7.65 5.09
N ILE A 203 -11.12 7.85 4.03
CA ILE A 203 -11.14 6.98 2.85
C ILE A 203 -10.66 5.57 3.21
N GLY A 204 -9.59 5.46 4.02
CA GLY A 204 -9.13 4.17 4.51
C GLY A 204 -10.20 3.42 5.32
N ALA A 205 -10.92 4.11 6.19
CA ALA A 205 -12.02 3.55 6.96
C ALA A 205 -13.18 3.09 6.06
N LEU A 206 -13.56 3.88 5.06
CA LEU A 206 -14.56 3.49 4.07
C LEU A 206 -14.14 2.20 3.35
N GLY A 207 -12.86 2.11 2.98
CA GLY A 207 -12.29 0.89 2.38
C GLY A 207 -12.45 -0.33 3.27
N VAL A 208 -12.18 -0.21 4.58
CA VAL A 208 -12.37 -1.31 5.55
C VAL A 208 -13.84 -1.76 5.62
N PHE A 209 -14.80 -0.85 5.63
CA PHE A 209 -16.23 -1.22 5.62
C PHE A 209 -16.63 -1.91 4.31
N ILE A 210 -16.13 -1.45 3.16
CA ILE A 210 -16.35 -2.11 1.88
C ILE A 210 -15.77 -3.52 1.89
N LEU A 211 -14.55 -3.70 2.40
CA LEU A 211 -13.90 -5.01 2.53
C LEU A 211 -14.70 -5.94 3.46
N TRP A 212 -15.16 -5.45 4.60
CA TRP A 212 -15.97 -6.27 5.52
C TRP A 212 -17.30 -6.70 4.88
N LEU A 213 -17.99 -5.79 4.21
CA LEU A 213 -19.21 -6.14 3.47
C LEU A 213 -18.91 -7.22 2.40
N GLY A 214 -17.85 -7.04 1.61
CA GLY A 214 -17.43 -8.01 0.60
C GLY A 214 -17.05 -9.36 1.20
N TRP A 215 -16.57 -9.39 2.44
CA TRP A 215 -16.17 -10.62 3.12
C TRP A 215 -17.33 -11.58 3.42
N TYR A 216 -18.55 -11.10 3.51
CA TYR A 216 -19.72 -11.98 3.56
C TYR A 216 -19.89 -12.79 2.26
N GLY A 217 -19.55 -12.20 1.12
CA GLY A 217 -19.45 -12.92 -0.14
C GLY A 217 -18.20 -13.81 -0.20
N PHE A 218 -17.06 -13.27 0.26
CA PHE A 218 -15.78 -13.97 0.24
C PHE A 218 -15.83 -15.29 1.02
N ASN A 219 -16.36 -15.27 2.24
CA ASN A 219 -16.51 -16.45 3.10
C ASN A 219 -17.80 -17.22 2.80
N GLY A 220 -18.89 -16.55 2.47
CA GLY A 220 -20.21 -17.18 2.39
C GLY A 220 -20.62 -17.72 1.03
N ALA A 221 -19.95 -17.32 -0.07
CA ALA A 221 -20.41 -17.67 -1.42
C ALA A 221 -20.47 -19.18 -1.67
N ALA A 222 -19.50 -19.94 -1.14
CA ALA A 222 -19.41 -21.39 -1.33
C ALA A 222 -20.30 -22.22 -0.38
N ALA A 223 -21.16 -21.58 0.45
CA ALA A 223 -22.13 -22.26 1.29
C ALA A 223 -23.19 -22.97 0.44
N VAL A 224 -23.64 -24.13 0.88
CA VAL A 224 -24.60 -24.98 0.16
C VAL A 224 -25.94 -25.15 0.91
N SER A 225 -26.05 -24.60 2.12
CA SER A 225 -27.29 -24.57 2.91
C SER A 225 -27.44 -23.24 3.66
N ILE A 226 -28.68 -22.91 4.05
CA ILE A 226 -28.95 -21.66 4.78
C ILE A 226 -28.35 -21.69 6.19
N GLU A 227 -28.29 -22.85 6.82
CA GLU A 227 -27.67 -23.05 8.11
C GLU A 227 -26.15 -22.81 8.05
N GLU A 228 -25.50 -23.34 7.02
CA GLU A 228 -24.07 -23.12 6.75
C GLU A 228 -23.81 -21.65 6.48
N LEU A 229 -24.57 -21.03 5.58
CA LEU A 229 -24.45 -19.61 5.25
C LEU A 229 -24.63 -18.71 6.47
N GLY A 230 -25.65 -18.99 7.29
CA GLY A 230 -25.91 -18.25 8.51
C GLY A 230 -24.79 -18.38 9.53
N SER A 231 -24.24 -19.59 9.71
CA SER A 231 -23.09 -19.84 10.57
C SER A 231 -21.85 -19.07 10.11
N ILE A 232 -21.53 -19.12 8.81
CA ILE A 232 -20.40 -18.39 8.22
C ILE A 232 -20.55 -16.87 8.43
N PHE A 233 -21.75 -16.31 8.28
CA PHE A 233 -22.00 -14.90 8.53
C PHE A 233 -21.73 -14.53 10.01
N VAL A 234 -22.15 -15.38 10.95
CA VAL A 234 -21.91 -15.17 12.37
C VAL A 234 -20.42 -15.19 12.69
N THR A 235 -19.67 -16.20 12.24
CA THR A 235 -18.23 -16.30 12.49
C THR A 235 -17.46 -15.15 11.86
N THR A 236 -17.83 -14.78 10.61
CA THR A 236 -17.25 -13.64 9.86
C THR A 236 -17.58 -12.29 10.51
N THR A 237 -18.63 -12.19 11.32
CA THR A 237 -18.97 -10.99 12.09
C THR A 237 -18.22 -10.95 13.42
N ILE A 238 -18.18 -12.07 14.17
CA ILE A 238 -17.61 -12.11 15.52
C ILE A 238 -16.09 -11.85 15.49
N ALA A 239 -15.35 -12.56 14.68
CA ALA A 239 -13.89 -12.50 14.73
C ALA A 239 -13.33 -11.08 14.47
N PRO A 240 -13.70 -10.35 13.41
CA PRO A 240 -13.22 -8.99 13.20
C PRO A 240 -13.70 -7.99 14.24
N ALA A 241 -14.93 -8.13 14.76
CA ALA A 241 -15.43 -7.27 15.81
C ALA A 241 -14.60 -7.41 17.10
N ILE A 242 -14.33 -8.65 17.52
CA ILE A 242 -13.48 -8.94 18.69
C ILE A 242 -12.04 -8.46 18.44
N ALA A 243 -11.46 -8.71 17.26
CA ALA A 243 -10.12 -8.26 16.93
C ALA A 243 -9.98 -6.74 17.06
N THR A 244 -10.97 -6.01 16.55
CA THR A 244 -11.00 -4.53 16.62
C THR A 244 -11.09 -4.05 18.06
N VAL A 245 -12.00 -4.62 18.88
CA VAL A 245 -12.17 -4.23 20.28
C VAL A 245 -10.93 -4.54 21.11
N VAL A 246 -10.33 -5.71 20.94
CA VAL A 246 -9.09 -6.10 21.63
C VAL A 246 -7.94 -5.17 21.25
N CYS A 247 -7.77 -4.86 19.96
CA CYS A 247 -6.78 -3.90 19.49
C CYS A 247 -7.01 -2.50 20.06
N MET A 248 -8.27 -2.03 20.08
CA MET A 248 -8.64 -0.74 20.67
C MET A 248 -8.24 -0.66 22.14
N VAL A 249 -8.64 -1.65 22.94
CA VAL A 249 -8.32 -1.70 24.38
C VAL A 249 -6.81 -1.76 24.59
N PHE A 250 -6.10 -2.63 23.84
CA PHE A 250 -4.66 -2.77 23.94
C PHE A 250 -3.92 -1.46 23.61
N THR A 251 -4.26 -0.82 22.49
CA THR A 251 -3.62 0.45 22.07
C THR A 251 -3.97 1.57 23.03
N TRP A 252 -5.19 1.61 23.56
CA TRP A 252 -5.60 2.59 24.56
C TRP A 252 -4.77 2.49 25.85
N ILE A 253 -4.61 1.27 26.37
CA ILE A 253 -3.80 1.03 27.58
C ILE A 253 -2.33 1.38 27.30
N LYS A 254 -1.81 0.96 26.17
CA LYS A 254 -0.38 1.10 25.85
C LYS A 254 0.03 2.53 25.47
N TYR A 255 -0.82 3.25 24.74
CA TYR A 255 -0.52 4.57 24.17
C TYR A 255 -1.32 5.72 24.80
N GLY A 256 -2.21 5.44 25.75
CA GLY A 256 -3.08 6.42 26.38
C GLY A 256 -4.28 6.86 25.53
N LYS A 257 -4.32 6.50 24.25
CA LYS A 257 -5.41 6.74 23.29
C LYS A 257 -5.54 5.55 22.35
N PRO A 258 -6.78 5.24 21.90
CA PRO A 258 -6.98 4.20 20.89
C PRO A 258 -6.40 4.65 19.54
N ASP A 259 -5.71 3.74 18.86
CA ASP A 259 -5.12 4.01 17.53
C ASP A 259 -6.12 3.60 16.44
N VAL A 260 -6.61 4.60 15.69
CA VAL A 260 -7.61 4.38 14.63
C VAL A 260 -7.08 3.50 13.51
N SER A 261 -5.84 3.73 13.06
CA SER A 261 -5.25 2.98 11.96
C SER A 261 -5.02 1.51 12.33
N MET A 262 -4.58 1.25 13.57
CA MET A 262 -4.44 -0.10 14.10
C MET A 262 -5.78 -0.81 14.25
N CYS A 263 -6.83 -0.11 14.71
CA CYS A 263 -8.17 -0.69 14.81
C CYS A 263 -8.74 -1.07 13.44
N LEU A 264 -8.52 -0.25 12.42
CA LEU A 264 -8.90 -0.56 11.04
C LEU A 264 -8.16 -1.81 10.53
N ASN A 265 -6.85 -1.89 10.75
CA ASN A 265 -6.06 -3.07 10.39
C ASN A 265 -6.47 -4.32 11.21
N ALA A 266 -6.84 -4.15 12.47
CA ALA A 266 -7.30 -5.27 13.31
C ALA A 266 -8.63 -5.86 12.84
N SER A 267 -9.53 -5.03 12.33
CA SER A 267 -10.75 -5.48 11.67
C SER A 267 -10.44 -6.41 10.51
N LEU A 268 -9.53 -5.99 9.62
CA LEU A 268 -9.08 -6.82 8.49
C LEU A 268 -8.34 -8.08 8.96
N ALA A 269 -7.49 -7.97 9.98
CA ALA A 269 -6.78 -9.11 10.56
C ALA A 269 -7.71 -10.18 11.10
N GLY A 270 -8.80 -9.77 11.77
CA GLY A 270 -9.84 -10.69 12.25
C GLY A 270 -10.59 -11.38 11.13
N LEU A 271 -10.88 -10.66 10.04
CA LEU A 271 -11.48 -11.22 8.82
C LEU A 271 -10.56 -12.26 8.17
N VAL A 272 -9.27 -11.94 8.00
CA VAL A 272 -8.27 -12.87 7.47
C VAL A 272 -8.13 -14.12 8.32
N ALA A 273 -8.08 -13.96 9.65
CA ALA A 273 -7.87 -15.06 10.58
C ALA A 273 -9.03 -16.06 10.62
N ILE A 274 -10.27 -15.61 10.40
CA ILE A 274 -11.44 -16.50 10.42
C ILE A 274 -11.67 -17.20 9.08
N THR A 275 -11.09 -16.71 7.99
CA THR A 275 -11.40 -17.10 6.61
C THR A 275 -11.22 -18.60 6.34
N ALA A 276 -10.17 -19.25 6.88
CA ALA A 276 -9.95 -20.68 6.68
C ALA A 276 -10.94 -21.57 7.43
N SER A 277 -11.41 -21.13 8.60
CA SER A 277 -12.22 -21.92 9.52
C SER A 277 -13.67 -21.45 9.66
N CYS A 278 -14.09 -20.46 8.87
CA CYS A 278 -15.38 -19.78 9.06
C CYS A 278 -16.59 -20.72 8.95
N ASP A 279 -16.48 -21.82 8.22
CA ASP A 279 -17.50 -22.87 8.02
C ASP A 279 -17.48 -23.98 9.06
N VAL A 280 -16.32 -24.22 9.70
CA VAL A 280 -16.09 -25.36 10.61
C VAL A 280 -15.81 -24.95 12.06
N THR A 281 -15.89 -23.66 12.41
CA THR A 281 -15.73 -23.17 13.80
C THR A 281 -17.06 -22.66 14.37
N ASP A 282 -17.12 -22.54 15.69
CA ASP A 282 -18.25 -21.98 16.41
C ASP A 282 -18.00 -20.53 16.89
N ALA A 283 -18.97 -19.95 17.61
CA ALA A 283 -18.84 -18.60 18.13
C ALA A 283 -17.69 -18.44 19.14
N PHE A 284 -17.43 -19.45 19.96
CA PHE A 284 -16.34 -19.41 20.95
C PHE A 284 -14.98 -19.43 20.24
N GLY A 285 -14.78 -20.34 19.28
CA GLY A 285 -13.58 -20.36 18.45
C GLY A 285 -13.35 -19.03 17.73
N SER A 286 -14.42 -18.44 17.16
CA SER A 286 -14.35 -17.13 16.49
C SER A 286 -13.93 -15.99 17.42
N ILE A 287 -14.39 -15.98 18.68
CA ILE A 287 -13.96 -15.00 19.70
C ILE A 287 -12.45 -15.12 19.94
N VAL A 288 -11.94 -16.34 20.17
CA VAL A 288 -10.51 -16.57 20.44
C VAL A 288 -9.66 -16.22 19.21
N ILE A 289 -10.10 -16.67 18.03
CA ILE A 289 -9.41 -16.37 16.76
C ILE A 289 -9.27 -14.85 16.56
N GLY A 290 -10.37 -14.11 16.74
CA GLY A 290 -10.38 -12.67 16.63
C GLY A 290 -9.52 -11.96 17.69
N ALA A 291 -9.59 -12.41 18.95
CA ALA A 291 -8.80 -11.81 20.02
C ALA A 291 -7.29 -11.93 19.77
N VAL A 292 -6.83 -13.08 19.31
CA VAL A 292 -5.43 -13.29 18.94
C VAL A 292 -5.06 -12.44 17.74
N ALA A 293 -5.91 -12.37 16.72
CA ALA A 293 -5.67 -11.58 15.51
C ALA A 293 -5.49 -10.08 15.82
N GLY A 294 -6.32 -9.53 16.71
CA GLY A 294 -6.24 -8.14 17.13
C GLY A 294 -4.94 -7.77 17.85
N LEU A 295 -4.35 -8.69 18.63
CA LEU A 295 -3.03 -8.51 19.23
C LEU A 295 -1.91 -8.73 18.21
N LEU A 296 -2.04 -9.77 17.40
CA LEU A 296 -1.01 -10.20 16.46
C LEU A 296 -0.71 -9.11 15.40
N VAL A 297 -1.73 -8.38 14.93
CA VAL A 297 -1.51 -7.30 13.97
C VAL A 297 -0.70 -6.15 14.58
N VAL A 298 -0.96 -5.76 15.83
CA VAL A 298 -0.22 -4.68 16.50
C VAL A 298 1.23 -5.09 16.74
N PHE A 299 1.45 -6.31 17.24
CA PHE A 299 2.80 -6.84 17.43
C PHE A 299 3.54 -7.03 16.11
N GLY A 300 2.84 -7.48 15.06
CA GLY A 300 3.40 -7.68 13.73
C GLY A 300 3.91 -6.39 13.10
N VAL A 301 3.11 -5.33 13.10
CA VAL A 301 3.53 -4.01 12.60
C VAL A 301 4.74 -3.49 13.40
N TRP A 302 4.66 -3.56 14.73
CA TRP A 302 5.78 -3.15 15.59
C TRP A 302 7.05 -3.96 15.30
N PHE A 303 6.94 -5.28 15.12
CA PHE A 303 8.06 -6.17 14.89
C PHE A 303 8.74 -5.92 13.53
N LEU A 304 7.92 -5.71 12.48
CA LEU A 304 8.42 -5.34 11.15
C LEU A 304 9.20 -4.04 11.18
N ASP A 305 8.63 -2.99 11.78
CA ASP A 305 9.25 -1.67 11.84
C ASP A 305 10.49 -1.63 12.74
N ASN A 306 10.42 -2.21 13.95
CA ASN A 306 11.43 -1.98 14.98
C ASN A 306 12.47 -3.09 15.12
N LYS A 307 12.22 -4.28 14.57
CA LYS A 307 13.13 -5.42 14.66
C LYS A 307 13.66 -5.85 13.30
N LEU A 308 12.80 -5.99 12.31
CA LEU A 308 13.20 -6.42 10.97
C LEU A 308 13.57 -5.25 10.06
N HIS A 309 13.17 -4.02 10.41
CA HIS A 309 13.33 -2.81 9.62
C HIS A 309 12.81 -2.99 8.18
N ILE A 310 11.63 -3.60 8.06
CA ILE A 310 10.90 -3.77 6.81
C ILE A 310 9.77 -2.75 6.79
N ASP A 311 9.75 -1.91 5.77
CA ASP A 311 8.75 -0.85 5.62
C ASP A 311 7.52 -1.40 4.89
N ASP A 312 6.42 -1.51 5.61
CA ASP A 312 5.10 -1.90 5.12
C ASP A 312 4.12 -0.72 5.31
N PRO A 313 3.87 0.08 4.26
CA PRO A 313 3.10 1.32 4.36
C PRO A 313 1.70 1.17 4.95
N VAL A 314 1.01 0.07 4.64
CA VAL A 314 -0.40 -0.10 5.01
C VAL A 314 -0.62 -1.20 6.06
N GLY A 315 0.43 -1.94 6.43
CA GLY A 315 0.32 -3.05 7.38
C GLY A 315 -0.10 -4.38 6.74
N ALA A 316 0.03 -4.51 5.42
CA ALA A 316 -0.42 -5.70 4.68
C ALA A 316 0.23 -7.00 5.15
N VAL A 317 1.52 -6.98 5.50
CA VAL A 317 2.23 -8.17 6.00
C VAL A 317 1.66 -8.62 7.35
N ALA A 318 1.44 -7.68 8.28
CA ALA A 318 0.89 -8.02 9.59
C ALA A 318 -0.57 -8.51 9.49
N VAL A 319 -1.36 -7.90 8.61
CA VAL A 319 -2.76 -8.28 8.36
C VAL A 319 -2.84 -9.63 7.66
N HIS A 320 -2.16 -9.79 6.53
CA HIS A 320 -2.39 -10.94 5.63
C HIS A 320 -1.41 -12.09 5.87
N CYS A 321 -0.10 -11.83 6.06
CA CYS A 321 0.87 -12.91 6.30
C CYS A 321 0.67 -13.53 7.69
N LEU A 322 0.78 -12.72 8.74
CA LEU A 322 0.72 -13.26 10.10
C LEU A 322 -0.66 -13.82 10.45
N ASN A 323 -1.73 -13.11 10.09
CA ASN A 323 -3.08 -13.59 10.39
C ASN A 323 -3.58 -14.65 9.40
N GLY A 324 -3.02 -14.73 8.18
CA GLY A 324 -3.24 -15.88 7.29
C GLY A 324 -2.65 -17.16 7.85
N VAL A 325 -1.41 -17.10 8.38
CA VAL A 325 -0.79 -18.22 9.11
C VAL A 325 -1.61 -18.58 10.35
N TRP A 326 -2.03 -17.58 11.13
CA TRP A 326 -2.85 -17.80 12.31
C TRP A 326 -4.19 -18.46 11.96
N GLY A 327 -4.89 -17.98 10.93
CA GLY A 327 -6.16 -18.58 10.46
C GLY A 327 -5.99 -20.02 9.98
N THR A 328 -4.90 -20.32 9.29
CA THR A 328 -4.54 -21.70 8.89
C THR A 328 -4.40 -22.61 10.11
N ILE A 329 -3.65 -22.17 11.13
CA ILE A 329 -3.45 -22.92 12.38
C ILE A 329 -4.76 -23.04 13.16
N ALA A 330 -5.61 -22.02 13.15
CA ALA A 330 -6.86 -21.96 13.88
C ALA A 330 -7.84 -23.08 13.48
N VAL A 331 -7.85 -23.53 12.23
CA VAL A 331 -8.61 -24.73 11.83
C VAL A 331 -8.20 -25.95 12.67
N GLY A 332 -6.90 -26.18 12.79
CA GLY A 332 -6.37 -27.29 13.59
C GLY A 332 -6.66 -27.22 15.08
N LEU A 333 -7.01 -26.02 15.59
CA LEU A 333 -7.36 -25.80 16.99
C LEU A 333 -8.87 -25.84 17.24
N PHE A 334 -9.66 -25.20 16.36
CA PHE A 334 -11.05 -24.80 16.64
C PHE A 334 -12.10 -25.45 15.74
N ALA A 335 -11.75 -26.32 14.79
CA ALA A 335 -12.75 -27.05 14.01
C ALA A 335 -13.63 -27.93 14.91
N THR A 336 -14.95 -27.84 14.74
CA THR A 336 -15.93 -28.53 15.60
C THR A 336 -17.04 -29.17 14.79
N ASP A 337 -17.51 -30.34 15.24
CA ASP A 337 -18.65 -31.07 14.67
C ASP A 337 -20.01 -30.40 14.94
N THR A 338 -20.04 -29.37 15.75
CA THR A 338 -21.24 -28.53 15.94
C THR A 338 -21.44 -27.52 14.81
N ALA A 339 -20.42 -27.25 14.01
CA ALA A 339 -20.52 -26.37 12.85
C ALA A 339 -21.26 -27.08 11.70
N PRO A 340 -22.22 -26.40 11.02
CA PRO A 340 -23.09 -27.03 10.02
C PRO A 340 -22.34 -27.68 8.84
N ALA A 341 -21.22 -27.11 8.42
CA ALA A 341 -20.44 -27.63 7.29
C ALA A 341 -19.54 -28.81 7.62
N PHE A 342 -19.25 -29.07 8.91
CA PHE A 342 -18.25 -30.05 9.30
C PHE A 342 -18.54 -31.47 8.80
N ALA A 343 -19.80 -31.92 8.88
CA ALA A 343 -20.18 -33.25 8.41
C ALA A 343 -19.97 -33.43 6.89
N ARG A 344 -20.22 -32.39 6.12
CA ARG A 344 -19.98 -32.36 4.66
C ARG A 344 -18.48 -32.44 4.37
N GLY A 345 -17.67 -31.69 5.10
CA GLY A 345 -16.21 -31.72 4.94
C GLY A 345 -15.58 -33.09 5.25
N VAL A 346 -16.08 -33.80 6.26
CA VAL A 346 -15.64 -35.17 6.60
C VAL A 346 -16.07 -36.21 5.56
N ALA A 347 -17.24 -36.01 4.93
CA ALA A 347 -17.77 -36.93 3.92
C ALA A 347 -16.95 -36.98 2.61
N GLY A 348 -16.04 -36.05 2.45
CA GLY A 348 -15.21 -35.90 1.24
C GLY A 348 -15.92 -35.10 0.14
N GLY A 349 -15.28 -34.09 -0.34
CA GLY A 349 -15.78 -33.14 -1.35
C GLY A 349 -14.86 -31.95 -1.43
N ALA A 350 -15.31 -30.88 -2.06
CA ALA A 350 -14.65 -29.59 -1.91
C ALA A 350 -14.59 -29.20 -0.43
N ASN A 351 -13.46 -28.69 0.04
CA ASN A 351 -13.23 -28.31 1.45
C ASN A 351 -13.25 -29.49 2.44
N GLN A 352 -12.50 -30.54 2.13
CA GLN A 352 -12.35 -31.69 3.02
C GLN A 352 -11.74 -31.29 4.37
N ILE A 353 -12.17 -31.95 5.45
CA ILE A 353 -11.58 -31.86 6.78
C ILE A 353 -11.39 -33.27 7.34
N ALA A 354 -10.22 -33.56 7.90
CA ALA A 354 -9.87 -34.91 8.31
C ALA A 354 -10.25 -35.24 9.77
N ALA A 355 -10.40 -34.20 10.63
CA ALA A 355 -10.73 -34.35 12.04
C ALA A 355 -11.16 -33.02 12.67
N LYS A 356 -11.75 -33.09 13.86
CA LYS A 356 -11.97 -31.94 14.74
C LYS A 356 -10.64 -31.30 15.16
N GLY A 357 -10.71 -30.05 15.57
CA GLY A 357 -9.59 -29.32 16.15
C GLY A 357 -9.19 -29.85 17.53
N LEU A 358 -7.97 -29.49 17.91
CA LEU A 358 -7.35 -29.94 19.16
C LEU A 358 -8.22 -29.65 20.40
N PHE A 359 -8.78 -28.42 20.47
CA PHE A 359 -9.59 -28.00 21.62
C PHE A 359 -10.99 -28.62 21.66
N TYR A 360 -11.42 -29.26 20.60
CA TYR A 360 -12.69 -30.00 20.49
C TYR A 360 -12.50 -31.52 20.47
N GLY A 361 -11.34 -31.99 20.95
CA GLY A 361 -11.07 -33.42 21.16
C GLY A 361 -10.65 -34.18 19.91
N GLY A 362 -10.29 -33.50 18.79
CA GLY A 362 -9.83 -34.13 17.55
C GLY A 362 -8.37 -34.58 17.57
N GLY A 363 -7.62 -34.29 18.65
CA GLY A 363 -6.19 -34.60 18.74
C GLY A 363 -5.36 -33.75 17.78
N PHE A 364 -4.16 -34.24 17.44
CA PHE A 364 -3.21 -33.47 16.62
C PHE A 364 -3.33 -33.73 15.12
N LYS A 365 -4.30 -34.55 14.66
CA LYS A 365 -4.40 -34.93 13.24
C LYS A 365 -4.62 -33.70 12.35
N GLN A 366 -5.69 -32.93 12.61
CA GLN A 366 -5.99 -31.75 11.81
C GLN A 366 -4.88 -30.70 11.94
N MET A 367 -4.36 -30.48 13.14
CA MET A 367 -3.24 -29.55 13.37
C MET A 367 -2.01 -29.93 12.52
N GLY A 368 -1.66 -31.22 12.47
CA GLY A 368 -0.55 -31.70 11.67
C GLY A 368 -0.75 -31.44 10.17
N LEU A 369 -1.98 -31.63 9.67
CA LEU A 369 -2.32 -31.35 8.27
C LEU A 369 -2.28 -29.85 7.96
N GLN A 370 -2.76 -29.00 8.87
CA GLN A 370 -2.69 -27.54 8.72
C GLN A 370 -1.23 -27.05 8.70
N LEU A 371 -0.37 -27.59 9.55
CA LEU A 371 1.07 -27.28 9.54
C LEU A 371 1.76 -27.77 8.28
N LEU A 372 1.39 -28.94 7.76
CA LEU A 372 1.90 -29.45 6.49
C LEU A 372 1.52 -28.52 5.32
N GLY A 373 0.24 -28.16 5.21
CA GLY A 373 -0.24 -27.26 4.16
C GLY A 373 0.39 -25.87 4.27
N PHE A 374 0.44 -25.32 5.50
CA PHE A 374 1.16 -24.07 5.75
C PHE A 374 2.60 -24.12 5.22
N ALA A 375 3.37 -25.15 5.60
CA ALA A 375 4.77 -25.27 5.22
C ALA A 375 4.94 -25.41 3.70
N ALA A 376 4.10 -26.21 3.06
CA ALA A 376 4.16 -26.46 1.62
C ALA A 376 3.83 -25.19 0.81
N VAL A 377 2.72 -24.52 1.12
CA VAL A 377 2.29 -23.30 0.41
C VAL A 377 3.25 -22.15 0.68
N ALA A 378 3.74 -22.01 1.93
CA ALA A 378 4.72 -20.98 2.26
C ALA A 378 6.04 -21.18 1.52
N ALA A 379 6.53 -22.43 1.42
CA ALA A 379 7.75 -22.76 0.67
C ALA A 379 7.58 -22.48 -0.82
N TRP A 380 6.48 -22.92 -1.43
CA TRP A 380 6.14 -22.64 -2.82
C TRP A 380 6.13 -21.15 -3.11
N THR A 381 5.37 -20.41 -2.32
CA THR A 381 5.24 -18.95 -2.48
C THR A 381 6.59 -18.25 -2.30
N ALA A 382 7.32 -18.57 -1.23
CA ALA A 382 8.60 -17.91 -0.95
C ALA A 382 9.62 -18.12 -2.07
N VAL A 383 9.71 -19.33 -2.62
CA VAL A 383 10.64 -19.63 -3.72
C VAL A 383 10.22 -18.92 -5.00
N THR A 384 8.98 -19.11 -5.42
CA THR A 384 8.50 -18.62 -6.72
C THR A 384 8.44 -17.10 -6.77
N ILE A 385 7.96 -16.44 -5.72
CA ILE A 385 7.89 -14.97 -5.69
C ILE A 385 9.29 -14.33 -5.56
N THR A 386 10.21 -14.97 -4.83
CA THR A 386 11.61 -14.49 -4.76
C THR A 386 12.24 -14.51 -6.14
N ILE A 387 12.10 -15.62 -6.88
CA ILE A 387 12.60 -15.72 -8.24
C ILE A 387 11.97 -14.64 -9.11
N THR A 388 10.65 -14.46 -9.03
CA THR A 388 9.90 -13.44 -9.79
C THR A 388 10.46 -12.04 -9.54
N PHE A 389 10.61 -11.63 -8.28
CA PHE A 389 11.12 -10.29 -7.95
C PHE A 389 12.58 -10.11 -8.35
N LEU A 390 13.43 -11.14 -8.22
CA LEU A 390 14.83 -11.05 -8.64
C LEU A 390 14.95 -10.91 -10.16
N VAL A 391 14.13 -11.64 -10.93
CA VAL A 391 14.07 -11.53 -12.40
C VAL A 391 13.58 -10.13 -12.80
N ILE A 392 12.52 -9.62 -12.21
CA ILE A 392 12.01 -8.27 -12.47
C ILE A 392 13.10 -7.23 -12.17
N LYS A 393 13.75 -7.35 -11.00
CA LYS A 393 14.82 -6.45 -10.59
C LYS A 393 15.99 -6.44 -11.57
N ALA A 394 16.32 -7.59 -12.17
CA ALA A 394 17.40 -7.71 -13.12
C ALA A 394 17.06 -7.16 -14.53
N LEU A 395 15.78 -7.22 -14.93
CA LEU A 395 15.36 -6.86 -16.29
C LEU A 395 14.86 -5.42 -16.42
N VAL A 396 14.10 -4.93 -15.45
CA VAL A 396 13.37 -3.64 -15.55
C VAL A 396 13.50 -2.77 -14.30
N ASP A 397 14.26 -3.18 -13.29
CA ASP A 397 14.30 -2.65 -11.94
C ASP A 397 12.97 -2.78 -11.19
N LEU A 398 13.04 -3.08 -9.90
CA LEU A 398 11.86 -3.21 -9.06
C LEU A 398 11.42 -1.87 -8.46
N ARG A 399 12.39 -0.99 -8.17
CA ARG A 399 12.20 0.24 -7.42
C ARG A 399 12.25 1.47 -8.33
N ALA A 400 11.37 2.43 -8.08
CA ALA A 400 11.46 3.77 -8.60
C ALA A 400 12.77 4.45 -8.16
N THR A 401 13.27 5.39 -8.96
CA THR A 401 14.44 6.17 -8.61
C THR A 401 14.18 7.04 -7.37
N GLU A 402 15.24 7.53 -6.73
CA GLU A 402 15.11 8.42 -5.58
C GLU A 402 14.34 9.69 -5.94
N GLU A 403 14.57 10.24 -7.12
CA GLU A 403 13.87 11.42 -7.62
C GLU A 403 12.38 11.16 -7.82
N GLU A 404 12.01 10.06 -8.48
CA GLU A 404 10.61 9.65 -8.67
C GLU A 404 9.89 9.41 -7.34
N GLU A 405 10.55 8.77 -6.37
CA GLU A 405 9.96 8.54 -5.05
C GLU A 405 9.75 9.85 -4.27
N ILE A 406 10.69 10.82 -4.38
CA ILE A 406 10.57 12.14 -3.76
C ILE A 406 9.44 12.94 -4.42
N ILE A 407 9.38 12.96 -5.72
CA ILE A 407 8.35 13.64 -6.51
C ILE A 407 6.98 13.00 -6.21
N GLY A 408 6.84 11.72 -6.41
CA GLY A 408 5.62 10.95 -6.28
C GLY A 408 5.26 10.27 -7.60
N LEU A 409 4.73 9.06 -7.47
CA LEU A 409 4.50 8.19 -8.63
C LEU A 409 3.28 8.61 -9.48
N ASP A 410 2.39 9.45 -8.94
CA ASP A 410 1.29 10.02 -9.74
C ASP A 410 1.83 10.85 -10.91
N ALA A 411 2.80 11.71 -10.63
CA ALA A 411 3.40 12.57 -11.63
C ALA A 411 4.35 11.79 -12.55
N THR A 412 5.23 10.98 -11.98
CA THR A 412 6.34 10.38 -12.72
C THR A 412 5.93 9.15 -13.54
N GLU A 413 4.98 8.35 -13.06
CA GLU A 413 4.54 7.14 -13.76
C GLU A 413 3.28 7.37 -14.62
N HIS A 414 2.46 8.38 -14.28
CA HIS A 414 1.16 8.59 -14.93
C HIS A 414 0.99 10.00 -15.51
N GLY A 415 1.95 10.92 -15.31
CA GLY A 415 1.79 12.32 -15.72
C GLY A 415 0.61 13.01 -15.03
N LEU A 416 0.20 12.53 -13.85
CA LEU A 416 -0.95 13.02 -13.12
C LEU A 416 -0.46 14.03 -12.05
N PRO A 417 -0.75 15.33 -12.17
CA PRO A 417 -0.24 16.33 -11.24
C PRO A 417 -0.78 16.12 -9.82
N SER A 418 -2.04 15.71 -9.69
CA SER A 418 -2.65 15.28 -8.42
C SER A 418 -3.91 14.49 -8.70
N ALA A 419 -4.15 13.44 -7.89
CA ALA A 419 -5.43 12.73 -7.89
C ALA A 419 -6.56 13.57 -7.26
N TYR A 420 -6.22 14.67 -6.58
CA TYR A 420 -7.14 15.57 -5.87
C TYR A 420 -7.19 16.96 -6.47
N ALA A 421 -6.93 17.12 -7.77
CA ALA A 421 -6.91 18.40 -8.44
C ALA A 421 -8.20 19.22 -8.18
N GLY A 422 -8.05 20.46 -7.74
CA GLY A 422 -9.15 21.37 -7.46
C GLY A 422 -9.77 21.28 -6.06
N PHE A 423 -9.30 20.34 -5.19
CA PHE A 423 -9.87 20.17 -3.85
C PHE A 423 -9.07 20.85 -2.73
N SER A 424 -7.79 21.15 -2.91
CA SER A 424 -6.98 21.79 -1.87
C SER A 424 -5.76 22.53 -2.41
N LEU A 425 -5.21 23.43 -1.57
CA LEU A 425 -3.92 24.06 -1.84
C LEU A 425 -2.74 23.04 -1.90
N MET A 426 -2.94 21.81 -1.41
CA MET A 426 -1.96 20.72 -1.54
C MET A 426 -1.90 20.17 -2.97
N ASP A 427 -2.94 20.34 -3.78
CA ASP A 427 -2.91 20.02 -5.22
C ASP A 427 -1.86 20.82 -5.96
N ILE A 428 -1.62 22.03 -5.48
CA ILE A 428 -0.57 22.91 -5.98
C ILE A 428 0.82 22.27 -5.84
N SER A 429 1.06 21.49 -4.77
CA SER A 429 2.36 20.84 -4.58
C SER A 429 2.64 19.74 -5.59
N ASN A 430 1.62 19.09 -6.10
CA ASN A 430 1.78 18.00 -7.09
C ASN A 430 1.93 18.55 -8.51
N THR A 431 1.28 19.67 -8.84
CA THR A 431 1.53 20.40 -10.09
C THR A 431 2.98 20.94 -10.15
N MET A 432 3.60 21.18 -8.98
CA MET A 432 5.01 21.60 -8.88
C MET A 432 6.02 20.55 -9.32
N MET A 433 5.60 19.28 -9.36
CA MET A 433 6.50 18.17 -9.72
C MET A 433 6.68 18.04 -11.22
N MET A 434 5.79 18.61 -12.03
CA MET A 434 5.96 18.62 -13.48
C MET A 434 7.13 19.49 -13.95
N ASP A 435 7.52 20.46 -13.13
CA ASP A 435 8.74 21.25 -13.37
C ASP A 435 10.05 20.43 -13.26
N ALA A 436 10.03 19.26 -12.59
CA ALA A 436 11.20 18.38 -12.49
C ALA A 436 11.44 17.54 -13.75
N ASN A 437 10.39 17.29 -14.54
CA ASN A 437 10.49 16.60 -15.83
C ASN A 437 11.01 17.48 -16.98
N GLU A 438 11.23 18.78 -16.73
CA GLU A 438 11.85 19.66 -17.74
C GLU A 438 13.29 19.30 -18.09
N ASN A 439 13.91 18.36 -17.35
CA ASN A 439 15.26 17.86 -17.66
C ASN A 439 15.26 16.50 -18.38
N THR A 440 14.12 15.91 -18.66
CA THR A 440 14.03 14.75 -19.55
C THR A 440 13.62 15.24 -20.94
N ASP A 441 14.47 14.96 -21.90
CA ASP A 441 14.42 15.25 -23.33
C ASP A 441 13.14 14.70 -23.99
N LEU A 442 12.01 15.30 -23.68
CA LEU A 442 10.73 15.10 -24.37
C LEU A 442 10.47 16.33 -25.22
N GLY A 443 11.18 16.45 -26.34
CA GLY A 443 10.89 17.20 -27.56
C GLY A 443 9.86 18.35 -27.51
N VAL A 444 9.89 19.20 -26.45
CA VAL A 444 9.07 20.39 -26.36
C VAL A 444 9.99 21.60 -26.31
N SER A 445 10.07 22.22 -27.46
CA SER A 445 10.45 23.57 -27.81
C SER A 445 11.13 24.43 -26.75
N GLU A 446 12.36 24.82 -27.09
CA GLU A 446 12.93 26.13 -26.83
C GLU A 446 13.04 26.56 -25.38
N TYR A 447 13.83 25.84 -24.59
CA TYR A 447 14.56 26.49 -23.50
C TYR A 447 15.80 27.13 -24.13
N GLU A 448 15.79 28.44 -24.29
CA GLU A 448 17.03 29.16 -24.52
C GLU A 448 17.94 28.90 -23.32
N GLU A 449 19.03 28.17 -23.52
CA GLU A 449 20.10 28.10 -22.54
C GLU A 449 20.53 29.53 -22.20
N ALA A 450 20.66 29.84 -20.90
CA ALA A 450 21.17 31.13 -20.47
C ALA A 450 22.50 31.39 -21.18
N SER A 451 22.59 32.51 -21.87
CA SER A 451 23.82 32.91 -22.57
C SER A 451 24.98 32.98 -21.56
N GLU A 452 26.23 32.87 -22.07
CA GLU A 452 27.42 32.97 -21.22
C GLU A 452 27.48 34.30 -20.44
N ILE A 453 26.92 35.36 -21.02
CA ILE A 453 26.75 36.67 -20.37
C ILE A 453 25.75 36.59 -19.23
N GLN A 454 24.65 35.87 -19.39
CA GLN A 454 23.64 35.67 -18.34
C GLN A 454 24.17 34.76 -17.23
N ARG A 455 24.95 33.73 -17.55
CA ARG A 455 25.64 32.87 -16.57
C ARG A 455 26.65 33.67 -15.73
N ASN A 456 27.46 34.49 -16.37
CA ASN A 456 28.44 35.33 -15.70
C ASN A 456 27.80 36.45 -14.88
N ALA A 457 26.73 37.05 -15.35
CA ALA A 457 25.95 38.05 -14.64
C ALA A 457 25.22 37.46 -13.41
N ALA A 458 24.80 36.19 -13.45
CA ALA A 458 24.16 35.53 -12.30
C ALA A 458 25.12 35.29 -11.12
N VAL A 459 26.44 35.25 -11.37
CA VAL A 459 27.47 35.02 -10.34
C VAL A 459 27.99 36.35 -9.78
N ALA A 460 27.96 37.41 -10.53
CA ALA A 460 28.48 38.71 -10.15
C ALA A 460 27.41 39.60 -9.48
N VAL A 461 27.20 39.44 -8.18
CA VAL A 461 26.53 40.49 -7.40
C VAL A 461 27.45 40.90 -6.27
N ALA A 462 28.20 41.96 -6.48
CA ALA A 462 28.58 42.83 -5.40
C ALA A 462 27.35 43.69 -5.05
N ALA A 463 26.45 43.14 -4.27
CA ALA A 463 25.41 43.95 -3.65
C ALA A 463 26.10 44.80 -2.58
N ALA A 464 26.01 46.14 -2.69
CA ALA A 464 26.33 46.99 -1.56
C ALA A 464 25.48 46.52 -0.35
N PRO A 465 26.08 46.31 0.82
CA PRO A 465 25.34 45.86 1.98
C PRO A 465 24.25 46.90 2.29
N ILE A 466 22.98 46.48 2.26
CA ILE A 466 21.88 47.28 2.78
C ILE A 466 22.09 47.28 4.28
N ALA A 467 22.54 48.42 4.83
CA ALA A 467 22.75 48.55 6.27
C ALA A 467 21.38 48.51 6.96
N SER A 468 21.11 47.43 7.68
CA SER A 468 19.96 47.38 8.59
C SER A 468 20.28 48.09 9.87
N VAL A 469 19.36 48.92 10.37
CA VAL A 469 19.48 49.62 11.66
C VAL A 469 19.50 48.62 12.82
N THR A 470 18.80 47.48 12.67
CA THR A 470 18.67 46.43 13.69
C THR A 470 19.68 45.30 13.53
N GLY A 471 20.37 45.21 12.39
CA GLY A 471 21.19 44.06 12.04
C GLY A 471 20.42 42.75 11.79
N ILE A 472 19.09 42.83 11.73
CA ILE A 472 18.20 41.69 11.48
C ILE A 472 17.67 41.74 10.05
N TYR A 473 17.76 40.62 9.34
CA TYR A 473 17.31 40.56 7.96
C TYR A 473 16.35 39.40 7.75
N LYS A 474 15.30 39.65 6.95
CA LYS A 474 14.42 38.59 6.42
C LYS A 474 14.83 38.28 4.97
N VAL A 475 15.22 37.06 4.71
CA VAL A 475 15.54 36.56 3.37
C VAL A 475 14.35 35.75 2.89
N VAL A 476 13.78 36.14 1.77
CA VAL A 476 12.66 35.44 1.11
C VAL A 476 13.16 34.82 -0.18
N ILE A 477 12.98 33.53 -0.30
CA ILE A 477 13.44 32.73 -1.44
C ILE A 477 12.22 32.16 -2.13
N VAL A 478 12.05 32.45 -3.42
CA VAL A 478 10.96 31.85 -4.23
C VAL A 478 11.60 30.96 -5.26
N THR A 479 11.33 29.67 -5.19
CA THR A 479 11.93 28.64 -6.06
C THR A 479 10.95 27.51 -6.36
N LYS A 480 11.39 26.49 -7.13
CA LYS A 480 10.63 25.26 -7.40
C LYS A 480 10.56 24.39 -6.14
N LEU A 481 9.42 23.72 -5.91
CA LEU A 481 9.26 22.82 -4.75
C LEU A 481 10.27 21.66 -4.78
N SER A 482 10.56 21.12 -5.95
CA SER A 482 11.54 20.02 -6.12
C SER A 482 12.92 20.35 -5.54
N ARG A 483 13.25 21.62 -5.40
CA ARG A 483 14.52 22.11 -4.82
C ARG A 483 14.46 22.37 -3.32
N TYR A 484 13.27 22.31 -2.71
CA TYR A 484 13.06 22.68 -1.30
C TYR A 484 13.92 21.85 -0.34
N GLU A 485 13.89 20.53 -0.45
CA GLU A 485 14.63 19.65 0.49
C GLU A 485 16.15 19.86 0.41
N LYS A 486 16.68 20.01 -0.79
CA LYS A 486 18.10 20.31 -1.00
C LYS A 486 18.47 21.66 -0.39
N LEU A 487 17.62 22.68 -0.60
CA LEU A 487 17.82 24.00 -0.03
C LEU A 487 17.70 24.01 1.50
N ARG A 488 16.67 23.33 2.03
CA ARG A 488 16.45 23.19 3.48
C ARG A 488 17.69 22.58 4.16
N LYS A 489 18.24 21.52 3.58
CA LYS A 489 19.45 20.89 4.08
C LYS A 489 20.65 21.85 4.07
N ALA A 490 20.87 22.54 2.95
CA ALA A 490 21.99 23.47 2.82
C ALA A 490 21.89 24.65 3.78
N LEU A 491 20.67 25.18 4.02
CA LEU A 491 20.44 26.24 4.99
C LEU A 491 20.62 25.76 6.45
N ASN A 492 20.19 24.54 6.77
CA ASN A 492 20.44 23.93 8.08
C ASN A 492 21.94 23.71 8.32
N ASP A 493 22.68 23.23 7.31
CA ASP A 493 24.13 23.04 7.41
C ASP A 493 24.87 24.38 7.60
N LEU A 494 24.29 25.50 7.12
CA LEU A 494 24.80 26.87 7.37
C LEU A 494 24.45 27.37 8.78
N GLY A 495 23.56 26.67 9.51
CA GLY A 495 23.14 27.06 10.86
C GLY A 495 21.81 27.82 10.92
N VAL A 496 21.06 27.89 9.83
CA VAL A 496 19.70 28.43 9.79
C VAL A 496 18.72 27.39 10.32
N THR A 497 18.26 27.54 11.56
CA THR A 497 17.39 26.56 12.24
C THR A 497 15.91 26.85 12.08
N GLY A 498 15.53 28.13 11.91
CA GLY A 498 14.13 28.57 11.75
C GLY A 498 13.83 28.99 10.31
N MET A 499 12.88 28.32 9.67
CA MET A 499 12.39 28.73 8.35
C MET A 499 10.89 28.49 8.22
N THR A 500 10.21 29.40 7.54
CA THR A 500 8.79 29.28 7.21
C THR A 500 8.64 29.02 5.72
N MET A 501 7.85 27.99 5.38
CA MET A 501 7.59 27.62 3.99
C MET A 501 6.13 27.89 3.66
N THR A 502 5.87 28.55 2.55
CA THR A 502 4.55 28.82 2.00
C THR A 502 4.54 28.41 0.53
N GLN A 503 3.55 27.65 0.13
CA GLN A 503 3.33 27.34 -1.28
C GLN A 503 2.70 28.56 -1.98
N VAL A 504 3.19 28.89 -3.16
CA VAL A 504 2.72 30.05 -3.94
C VAL A 504 2.60 29.69 -5.42
N MET A 505 1.70 30.39 -6.12
CA MET A 505 1.57 30.28 -7.57
C MET A 505 2.32 31.43 -8.23
N GLY A 506 3.14 31.13 -9.23
CA GLY A 506 3.88 32.10 -10.00
C GLY A 506 3.38 32.18 -11.43
N CYS A 507 3.17 33.42 -11.92
CA CYS A 507 2.95 33.71 -13.34
C CYS A 507 4.21 34.39 -13.88
N GLY A 508 4.73 33.95 -15.03
CA GLY A 508 5.95 34.50 -15.62
C GLY A 508 6.19 34.03 -17.05
N ILE A 509 7.41 34.30 -17.54
CA ILE A 509 7.84 33.92 -18.91
C ILE A 509 7.86 32.40 -19.12
N GLN A 510 8.02 31.62 -18.06
CA GLN A 510 7.88 30.16 -18.13
C GLN A 510 6.41 29.81 -18.37
N LYS A 511 6.14 29.20 -19.53
CA LYS A 511 4.86 28.53 -19.77
C LYS A 511 5.01 27.11 -19.24
N GLY A 512 4.02 26.59 -18.50
CA GLY A 512 3.97 25.20 -18.10
C GLY A 512 3.93 24.27 -19.31
N ALA A 513 4.43 23.06 -19.20
CA ALA A 513 4.25 22.03 -20.22
C ALA A 513 2.75 21.76 -20.39
N GLY A 514 2.28 21.71 -21.64
CA GLY A 514 0.88 21.50 -21.96
C GLY A 514 0.39 20.15 -21.44
N GLU A 515 -0.39 20.16 -20.36
CA GLU A 515 -1.04 18.98 -19.81
C GLU A 515 -2.19 18.55 -20.72
N ARG A 516 -2.40 17.25 -20.88
CA ARG A 516 -3.55 16.72 -21.60
C ARG A 516 -4.47 15.96 -20.64
N TYR A 517 -5.67 16.48 -20.47
CA TYR A 517 -6.75 15.73 -19.82
C TYR A 517 -7.73 15.22 -20.87
N ARG A 518 -7.91 13.90 -20.95
CA ARG A 518 -8.77 13.23 -21.96
C ARG A 518 -8.45 13.64 -23.41
N GLY A 519 -7.15 13.87 -23.70
CA GLY A 519 -6.70 14.28 -25.02
C GLY A 519 -6.76 15.78 -25.32
N VAL A 520 -7.29 16.58 -24.40
CA VAL A 520 -7.38 18.05 -24.51
C VAL A 520 -6.22 18.68 -23.76
N GLU A 521 -5.52 19.60 -24.41
CA GLU A 521 -4.41 20.35 -23.85
C GLU A 521 -4.90 21.37 -22.84
N LEU A 522 -4.32 21.40 -21.63
CA LEU A 522 -4.64 22.37 -20.57
C LEU A 522 -3.60 23.49 -20.60
N ASP A 523 -4.06 24.74 -20.74
CA ASP A 523 -3.22 25.93 -20.63
C ASP A 523 -2.92 26.22 -19.14
N ALA A 524 -1.75 25.80 -18.66
CA ALA A 524 -1.29 26.16 -17.31
C ALA A 524 -0.71 27.59 -17.31
N THR A 525 -1.50 28.56 -16.88
CA THR A 525 -1.07 29.97 -16.77
C THR A 525 -0.31 30.28 -15.48
N LEU A 526 -0.42 29.41 -14.47
CA LEU A 526 0.19 29.59 -13.15
C LEU A 526 1.07 28.38 -12.84
N LEU A 527 2.34 28.64 -12.52
CA LEU A 527 3.30 27.61 -12.09
C LEU A 527 3.42 27.58 -10.57
N PRO A 528 3.35 26.43 -9.98
CA PRO A 528 3.51 26.26 -8.55
C PRO A 528 4.97 26.48 -8.14
N LYS A 529 5.16 27.23 -7.04
CA LYS A 529 6.46 27.55 -6.44
C LYS A 529 6.38 27.48 -4.92
N VAL A 530 7.53 27.46 -4.29
CA VAL A 530 7.64 27.57 -2.85
C VAL A 530 8.30 28.88 -2.47
N LYS A 531 7.71 29.56 -1.49
CA LYS A 531 8.29 30.74 -0.86
C LYS A 531 8.83 30.31 0.51
N ILE A 532 10.13 30.48 0.70
CA ILE A 532 10.82 30.15 1.94
C ILE A 532 11.25 31.46 2.57
N GLU A 533 10.94 31.65 3.83
CA GLU A 533 11.28 32.82 4.60
C GLU A 533 12.17 32.44 5.77
N VAL A 534 13.32 33.06 5.86
CA VAL A 534 14.26 32.91 6.98
C VAL A 534 14.60 34.26 7.56
N VAL A 535 14.71 34.35 8.88
CA VAL A 535 15.15 35.56 9.56
C VAL A 535 16.53 35.27 10.16
N VAL A 536 17.50 36.08 9.78
CA VAL A 536 18.90 35.93 10.19
C VAL A 536 19.45 37.17 10.82
N SER A 537 20.36 37.00 11.75
CA SER A 537 21.04 38.07 12.45
C SER A 537 22.54 37.79 12.64
N LYS A 538 22.90 36.60 13.13
CA LYS A 538 24.28 36.18 13.34
C LYS A 538 24.92 35.67 12.07
N ILE A 539 24.13 35.04 11.20
CA ILE A 539 24.61 34.50 9.93
C ILE A 539 24.62 35.65 8.92
N PRO A 540 25.76 35.95 8.28
CA PRO A 540 25.82 37.01 7.27
C PRO A 540 24.84 36.71 6.11
N VAL A 541 24.09 37.73 5.72
CA VAL A 541 23.12 37.62 4.59
C VAL A 541 23.81 37.19 3.30
N ALA A 542 25.07 37.59 3.09
CA ALA A 542 25.86 37.20 1.93
C ALA A 542 26.06 35.68 1.89
N ASP A 543 26.29 35.03 3.03
CA ASP A 543 26.49 33.58 3.11
C ASP A 543 25.20 32.83 2.83
N VAL A 544 24.06 33.35 3.29
CA VAL A 544 22.74 32.80 2.97
C VAL A 544 22.48 32.90 1.47
N ILE A 545 22.70 34.07 0.85
CA ILE A 545 22.50 34.28 -0.59
C ILE A 545 23.41 33.34 -1.39
N ASP A 546 24.67 33.21 -1.01
CA ASP A 546 25.63 32.39 -1.72
C ASP A 546 25.26 30.89 -1.63
N THR A 547 24.86 30.44 -0.44
CA THR A 547 24.36 29.07 -0.23
C THR A 547 23.11 28.79 -1.08
N VAL A 548 22.15 29.70 -1.12
CA VAL A 548 20.95 29.56 -1.93
C VAL A 548 21.30 29.49 -3.42
N LYS A 549 22.17 30.39 -3.90
CA LYS A 549 22.62 30.39 -5.31
C LYS A 549 23.28 29.06 -5.68
N ARG A 550 24.27 28.59 -4.91
CA ARG A 550 24.96 27.32 -5.18
C ARG A 550 24.02 26.13 -5.19
N THR A 551 22.99 26.16 -4.35
CA THR A 551 22.07 25.05 -4.19
C THR A 551 21.01 25.01 -5.31
N LEU A 552 20.53 26.18 -5.72
CA LEU A 552 19.41 26.27 -6.67
C LEU A 552 19.84 26.46 -8.12
N TYR A 553 21.08 26.87 -8.38
CA TYR A 553 21.56 27.18 -9.72
C TYR A 553 21.55 25.95 -10.64
N THR A 554 20.89 26.09 -11.78
CA THR A 554 20.89 25.12 -12.89
C THR A 554 21.35 25.74 -14.21
N GLY A 555 21.39 27.08 -14.30
CA GLY A 555 21.69 27.80 -15.53
C GLY A 555 20.48 28.01 -16.44
N HIS A 556 19.28 27.60 -15.97
CA HIS A 556 18.04 27.74 -16.74
C HIS A 556 17.08 28.75 -16.09
N ILE A 557 16.18 29.31 -16.89
CA ILE A 557 15.10 30.18 -16.39
C ILE A 557 14.25 29.38 -15.41
N GLY A 558 14.03 29.90 -14.18
CA GLY A 558 13.19 29.25 -13.17
C GLY A 558 13.94 28.81 -11.91
N ASP A 559 15.24 29.03 -11.79
CA ASP A 559 16.03 28.73 -10.59
C ASP A 559 15.52 29.44 -9.34
N GLY A 560 14.84 30.57 -9.50
CA GLY A 560 14.20 31.28 -8.41
C GLY A 560 14.66 32.72 -8.25
N LYS A 561 14.14 33.38 -7.20
CA LYS A 561 14.52 34.74 -6.82
C LYS A 561 14.73 34.83 -5.31
N ILE A 562 15.68 35.67 -4.91
CA ILE A 562 15.98 35.98 -3.50
C ILE A 562 15.65 37.43 -3.26
N PHE A 563 14.89 37.71 -2.20
CA PHE A 563 14.55 39.05 -1.75
C PHE A 563 15.07 39.23 -0.33
N VAL A 564 15.70 40.35 -0.04
CA VAL A 564 16.22 40.66 1.29
C VAL A 564 15.49 41.91 1.80
N TYR A 565 14.97 41.80 3.01
CA TYR A 565 14.26 42.88 3.71
C TYR A 565 14.94 43.18 5.03
N ASN A 566 14.99 44.46 5.42
CA ASN A 566 15.33 44.86 6.78
C ASN A 566 14.13 44.55 7.69
N VAL A 567 14.40 44.00 8.86
CA VAL A 567 13.41 43.80 9.91
C VAL A 567 13.54 44.89 10.94
N GLU A 568 12.52 45.73 11.05
CA GLU A 568 12.54 46.88 11.99
C GLU A 568 12.41 46.41 13.44
N GLN A 569 11.58 45.40 13.70
CA GLN A 569 11.35 44.86 15.03
C GLN A 569 10.96 43.37 14.97
N VAL A 570 11.37 42.61 15.98
CA VAL A 570 10.94 41.25 16.25
C VAL A 570 10.50 41.18 17.71
N VAL A 571 9.35 40.57 17.97
CA VAL A 571 8.83 40.36 19.31
C VAL A 571 8.48 38.89 19.50
N LYS A 572 8.98 38.30 20.57
CA LYS A 572 8.67 36.92 20.94
C LYS A 572 7.37 36.85 21.71
N VAL A 573 6.34 36.25 21.14
CA VAL A 573 4.97 36.21 21.73
C VAL A 573 4.96 35.60 23.13
N ARG A 574 5.74 34.57 23.37
CA ARG A 574 5.77 33.86 24.66
C ARG A 574 6.34 34.69 25.81
N THR A 575 7.38 35.47 25.56
CA THR A 575 8.18 36.13 26.61
C THR A 575 8.13 37.65 26.53
N GLY A 576 7.64 38.25 25.42
CA GLY A 576 7.69 39.67 25.18
C GLY A 576 9.09 40.23 24.86
N GLU A 577 10.10 39.35 24.71
CA GLU A 577 11.44 39.79 24.30
C GLU A 577 11.42 40.42 22.93
N GLU A 578 12.24 41.48 22.76
CA GLU A 578 12.32 42.25 21.52
C GLU A 578 13.70 42.16 20.85
N GLY A 579 13.71 42.45 19.55
CA GLY A 579 14.92 42.53 18.75
C GLY A 579 15.74 41.24 18.74
N PHE A 580 17.01 41.32 19.03
CA PHE A 580 17.96 40.20 18.98
C PHE A 580 17.64 39.07 19.97
N ALA A 581 17.12 39.41 21.15
CA ALA A 581 16.75 38.46 22.18
C ALA A 581 15.52 37.64 21.74
N ALA A 582 14.62 38.21 20.99
CA ALA A 582 13.45 37.52 20.47
C ALA A 582 13.78 36.37 19.47
N LEU A 583 14.94 36.41 18.83
CA LEU A 583 15.40 35.38 17.87
C LEU A 583 16.20 34.25 18.55
N GLN A 584 16.48 34.37 19.85
CA GLN A 584 17.18 33.31 20.59
C GLN A 584 16.16 32.35 21.17
N ASP A 585 16.04 31.15 20.59
CA ASP A 585 15.36 30.03 21.25
C ASP A 585 16.39 29.30 22.13
N VAL A 586 16.33 29.60 23.41
CA VAL A 586 17.03 28.82 24.44
C VAL A 586 16.00 27.80 24.92
N GLU A 587 16.28 26.49 24.73
CA GLU A 587 15.52 25.41 25.36
C GLU A 587 15.66 25.47 26.88
#